data_404ab49ac70fa36aafdca5c8aec9c73b
#
_entry.id   404ab49ac70fa36aafdca5c8aec9c73b
#
_cell.length_a   1.000
_cell.length_b   1.000
_cell.length_c   1.000
_cell.angle_alpha   90.00
_cell.angle_beta   90.00
_cell.angle_gamma   90.00
#
_symmetry.space_group_name_H-M   'P 1'
#
loop_
_entity.id
_entity.type
_entity.pdbx_description
1 polymer ?
#
loop_
_entity_poly.entity_id
_entity_poly.type
_entity_poly.pdbx_seq_one_letter_code
_entity_poly.pdbx_strand_id
1 'polypeptide(L)'
;MNRREIVSTAMDTAISQLDAILNPLGFVWHSDGVSLSHNGPFAHGHYVESDTRIGLSCRDGIDNIIYMHSFITKHHCSTETEKYCVSHSGLMRYLGDVDTCHLVTGDDIPNVVVARDGGNALDALLYDLTNSFVPLFRDRLDDFHNAMRQGSRSYVIA
;
A
#
# COMPACT_ATOMS: atom_id res chain seq x y z
N MET A 1 -17.58 19.38 -9.51
CA MET A 1 -16.98 18.70 -8.38
C MET A 1 -15.65 19.37 -8.05
N ASN A 2 -15.44 19.79 -6.81
CA ASN A 2 -14.16 20.39 -6.43
C ASN A 2 -13.06 19.33 -6.27
N ARG A 3 -11.82 19.77 -6.13
CA ARG A 3 -10.67 18.84 -6.06
C ARG A 3 -10.72 17.90 -4.87
N ARG A 4 -11.22 18.36 -3.71
CA ARG A 4 -11.39 17.51 -2.52
C ARG A 4 -12.40 16.40 -2.77
N GLU A 5 -13.51 16.71 -3.41
CA GLU A 5 -14.55 15.73 -3.76
C GLU A 5 -14.03 14.71 -4.77
N ILE A 6 -13.20 15.14 -5.73
CA ILE A 6 -12.59 14.24 -6.72
C ILE A 6 -11.73 13.19 -6.04
N VAL A 7 -10.83 13.58 -5.16
CA VAL A 7 -9.96 12.59 -4.48
C VAL A 7 -10.72 11.72 -3.51
N SER A 8 -11.72 12.26 -2.83
CA SER A 8 -12.58 11.49 -1.92
C SER A 8 -13.37 10.43 -2.67
N THR A 9 -13.99 10.80 -3.80
CA THR A 9 -14.75 9.88 -4.64
C THR A 9 -13.84 8.80 -5.25
N ALA A 10 -12.66 9.18 -5.72
CA ALA A 10 -11.70 8.22 -6.26
C ALA A 10 -11.25 7.23 -5.20
N MET A 11 -11.00 7.68 -3.97
CA MET A 11 -10.66 6.80 -2.85
C MET A 11 -11.81 5.84 -2.53
N ASP A 12 -13.04 6.34 -2.43
CA ASP A 12 -14.21 5.51 -2.13
C ASP A 12 -14.40 4.41 -3.19
N THR A 13 -14.20 4.75 -4.45
CA THR A 13 -14.26 3.77 -5.55
C THR A 13 -13.16 2.71 -5.41
N ALA A 14 -11.95 3.12 -5.09
CA ALA A 14 -10.84 2.20 -4.88
C ALA A 14 -11.11 1.27 -3.69
N ILE A 15 -11.60 1.81 -2.58
CA ILE A 15 -11.87 1.01 -1.38
C ILE A 15 -12.95 -0.03 -1.65
N SER A 16 -13.98 0.29 -2.41
CA SER A 16 -15.02 -0.69 -2.75
C SER A 16 -14.46 -1.92 -3.47
N GLN A 17 -13.42 -1.75 -4.27
CA GLN A 17 -12.75 -2.85 -4.96
C GLN A 17 -11.72 -3.56 -4.07
N LEU A 18 -10.97 -2.81 -3.28
CA LEU A 18 -9.97 -3.36 -2.36
C LEU A 18 -10.61 -4.15 -1.22
N ASP A 19 -11.78 -3.77 -0.77
CA ASP A 19 -12.53 -4.50 0.26
C ASP A 19 -12.79 -5.95 -0.14
N ALA A 20 -13.07 -6.20 -1.42
CA ALA A 20 -13.32 -7.55 -1.92
C ALA A 20 -12.09 -8.47 -1.75
N ILE A 21 -10.88 -7.90 -1.75
CA ILE A 21 -9.62 -8.63 -1.60
C ILE A 21 -9.18 -8.68 -0.14
N LEU A 22 -9.29 -7.56 0.57
CA LEU A 22 -8.67 -7.39 1.88
C LEU A 22 -9.59 -7.73 3.06
N ASN A 23 -10.91 -7.53 2.93
CA ASN A 23 -11.85 -7.91 3.98
C ASN A 23 -11.82 -9.42 4.31
N PRO A 24 -11.70 -10.33 3.33
CA PRO A 24 -11.58 -11.76 3.65
C PRO A 24 -10.34 -12.11 4.48
N LEU A 25 -9.30 -11.27 4.46
CA LEU A 25 -8.11 -11.44 5.28
C LEU A 25 -8.23 -10.80 6.67
N GLY A 26 -9.34 -10.12 6.95
CA GLY A 26 -9.57 -9.44 8.22
C GLY A 26 -9.23 -7.95 8.22
N PHE A 27 -8.76 -7.40 7.10
CA PHE A 27 -8.46 -5.97 7.02
C PHE A 27 -9.73 -5.14 6.93
N VAL A 28 -9.77 -4.05 7.69
CA VAL A 28 -10.86 -3.09 7.72
C VAL A 28 -10.31 -1.70 7.40
N TRP A 29 -11.00 -0.98 6.51
CA TRP A 29 -10.59 0.37 6.11
C TRP A 29 -10.92 1.40 7.17
N HIS A 30 -9.94 2.27 7.44
CA HIS A 30 -10.09 3.46 8.29
C HIS A 30 -9.67 4.68 7.46
N SER A 31 -10.64 5.55 7.16
CA SER A 31 -10.35 6.79 6.45
C SER A 31 -9.75 7.82 7.41
N ASP A 32 -8.69 8.49 6.97
CA ASP A 32 -8.13 9.67 7.63
C ASP A 32 -8.59 10.97 6.97
N GLY A 33 -9.54 10.89 6.03
CA GLY A 33 -10.14 12.03 5.37
C GLY A 33 -9.32 12.59 4.23
N VAL A 34 -9.49 13.89 3.99
CA VAL A 34 -8.78 14.61 2.93
C VAL A 34 -7.89 15.66 3.58
N SER A 35 -6.61 15.63 3.26
CA SER A 35 -5.60 16.59 3.72
C SER A 35 -5.08 17.41 2.54
N LEU A 36 -4.38 18.49 2.83
CA LEU A 36 -3.76 19.36 1.84
C LEU A 36 -2.25 19.25 1.91
N SER A 37 -1.62 19.11 0.74
CA SER A 37 -0.19 19.30 0.57
C SER A 37 0.04 20.47 -0.38
N HIS A 38 1.31 20.88 -0.59
CA HIS A 38 1.60 21.92 -1.57
C HIS A 38 1.27 21.49 -3.02
N ASN A 39 1.07 20.19 -3.25
CA ASN A 39 0.63 19.65 -4.55
C ASN A 39 -0.89 19.53 -4.68
N GLY A 40 -1.65 19.94 -3.66
CA GLY A 40 -3.09 19.90 -3.65
C GLY A 40 -3.67 18.88 -2.66
N PRO A 41 -4.99 18.66 -2.71
CA PRO A 41 -5.65 17.73 -1.80
C PRO A 41 -5.29 16.28 -2.09
N PHE A 42 -5.29 15.47 -1.04
CA PHE A 42 -5.17 14.02 -1.14
C PHE A 42 -6.08 13.35 -0.11
N ALA A 43 -6.79 12.32 -0.55
CA ALA A 43 -7.52 11.44 0.35
C ALA A 43 -6.56 10.35 0.85
N HIS A 44 -6.66 9.97 2.12
CA HIS A 44 -5.77 8.96 2.68
C HIS A 44 -6.44 8.18 3.81
N GLY A 45 -5.84 7.07 4.15
CA GLY A 45 -6.29 6.20 5.21
C GLY A 45 -5.46 4.91 5.22
N HIS A 46 -5.95 3.92 5.95
CA HIS A 46 -5.25 2.66 6.07
C HIS A 46 -6.21 1.51 6.34
N TYR A 47 -5.85 0.34 5.84
CA TYR A 47 -6.46 -0.92 6.23
C TYR A 47 -5.74 -1.45 7.47
N VAL A 48 -6.50 -2.01 8.39
CA VAL A 48 -5.98 -2.57 9.64
C VAL A 48 -6.46 -4.01 9.82
N GLU A 49 -5.52 -4.90 10.09
CA GLU A 49 -5.77 -6.24 10.60
C GLU A 49 -4.77 -6.48 11.74
N SER A 50 -5.26 -6.66 12.97
CA SER A 50 -4.41 -6.82 14.16
C SER A 50 -3.30 -5.75 14.20
N ASP A 51 -2.04 -6.16 14.09
CA ASP A 51 -0.88 -5.28 14.13
C ASP A 51 -0.40 -4.82 12.75
N THR A 52 -1.09 -5.22 11.68
CA THR A 52 -0.68 -4.92 10.31
C THR A 52 -1.54 -3.81 9.71
N ARG A 53 -0.88 -2.88 9.03
CA ARG A 53 -1.54 -1.76 8.34
C ARG A 53 -1.06 -1.66 6.91
N ILE A 54 -1.98 -1.28 6.02
CA ILE A 54 -1.68 -0.96 4.63
C ILE A 54 -2.13 0.48 4.40
N GLY A 55 -1.18 1.37 4.23
CA GLY A 55 -1.45 2.80 4.03
C GLY A 55 -1.65 3.15 2.57
N LEU A 56 -2.71 3.90 2.28
CA LEU A 56 -3.09 4.32 0.95
C LEU A 56 -3.30 5.83 0.89
N SER A 57 -2.96 6.42 -0.24
CA SER A 57 -3.33 7.80 -0.57
C SER A 57 -3.81 7.88 -2.01
N CYS A 58 -4.72 8.80 -2.27
CA CYS A 58 -5.17 9.15 -3.61
C CYS A 58 -5.00 10.66 -3.80
N ARG A 59 -4.20 11.06 -4.77
CA ARG A 59 -3.97 12.48 -5.10
C ARG A 59 -4.76 12.87 -6.32
N ASP A 60 -5.22 14.12 -6.31
CA ASP A 60 -5.76 14.78 -7.49
C ASP A 60 -4.60 15.11 -8.45
N GLY A 61 -4.86 15.04 -9.74
CA GLY A 61 -3.90 15.37 -10.78
C GLY A 61 -3.80 14.25 -11.81
N ILE A 62 -2.65 14.08 -12.41
CA ILE A 62 -2.45 13.15 -13.51
C ILE A 62 -2.96 11.76 -13.13
N ASP A 63 -4.17 11.43 -13.61
CA ASP A 63 -4.82 10.11 -13.54
C ASP A 63 -5.24 9.60 -12.15
N ASN A 64 -5.58 10.47 -11.18
CA ASN A 64 -6.04 10.06 -9.86
C ASN A 64 -5.17 8.95 -9.27
N ILE A 65 -3.88 9.24 -9.15
CA ILE A 65 -2.88 8.25 -8.76
C ILE A 65 -3.14 7.78 -7.34
N ILE A 66 -3.40 6.50 -7.19
CA ILE A 66 -3.48 5.85 -5.90
C ILE A 66 -2.08 5.41 -5.50
N TYR A 67 -1.66 5.88 -4.36
CA TYR A 67 -0.41 5.46 -3.77
C TYR A 67 -0.65 4.41 -2.71
N MET A 68 0.07 3.33 -2.76
CA MET A 68 0.26 2.52 -1.59
C MET A 68 1.54 3.00 -0.90
N HIS A 69 1.39 3.60 0.28
CA HIS A 69 2.52 4.15 1.01
C HIS A 69 3.44 3.08 1.56
N SER A 70 2.85 2.14 2.29
CA SER A 70 3.67 1.18 3.01
C SER A 70 2.82 0.09 3.64
N PHE A 71 3.45 -1.06 3.82
CA PHE A 71 3.01 -2.04 4.79
C PHE A 71 3.68 -1.71 6.12
N ILE A 72 2.90 -1.69 7.18
CA ILE A 72 3.40 -1.49 8.54
C ILE A 72 2.93 -2.66 9.39
N THR A 73 3.83 -3.29 10.10
CA THR A 73 3.47 -4.31 11.09
C THR A 73 4.22 -4.07 12.38
N LYS A 74 3.57 -4.38 13.50
CA LYS A 74 4.20 -4.39 14.81
C LYS A 74 4.54 -5.83 15.18
N HIS A 75 5.77 -6.04 15.60
CA HIS A 75 6.22 -7.33 16.11
C HIS A 75 6.42 -7.22 17.61
N HIS A 76 5.67 -8.02 18.36
CA HIS A 76 5.75 -8.04 19.82
C HIS A 76 6.82 -9.05 20.24
N CYS A 77 7.96 -8.54 20.70
CA CYS A 77 8.99 -9.34 21.36
C CYS A 77 8.71 -9.39 22.86
N SER A 78 9.38 -10.30 23.59
CA SER A 78 9.14 -10.53 25.01
C SER A 78 9.29 -9.28 25.89
N THR A 79 10.08 -8.29 25.48
CA THR A 79 10.36 -7.06 26.24
C THR A 79 10.11 -5.78 25.46
N GLU A 80 9.98 -5.85 24.13
CA GLU A 80 9.86 -4.69 23.26
C GLU A 80 8.88 -4.94 22.14
N THR A 81 8.32 -3.85 21.60
CA THR A 81 7.53 -3.89 20.38
C THR A 81 8.34 -3.23 19.27
N GLU A 82 8.64 -3.98 18.22
CA GLU A 82 9.30 -3.48 17.03
C GLU A 82 8.27 -3.12 15.97
N LYS A 83 8.51 -2.03 15.25
CA LYS A 83 7.65 -1.57 14.16
C LYS A 83 8.43 -1.63 12.86
N TYR A 84 7.90 -2.35 11.89
CA TYR A 84 8.48 -2.47 10.57
C TYR A 84 7.63 -1.71 9.55
N CYS A 85 8.29 -0.99 8.66
CA CYS A 85 7.64 -0.23 7.60
C CYS A 85 8.35 -0.55 6.27
N VAL A 86 7.62 -1.08 5.32
CA VAL A 86 8.17 -1.53 4.04
C VAL A 86 7.30 -1.02 2.90
N SER A 87 7.90 -0.49 1.85
CA SER A 87 7.18 -0.08 0.65
C SER A 87 6.68 -1.28 -0.15
N HIS A 88 5.74 -1.03 -1.05
CA HIS A 88 5.28 -2.06 -2.00
C HIS A 88 6.46 -2.65 -2.79
N SER A 89 7.31 -1.79 -3.33
CA SER A 89 8.49 -2.24 -4.08
C SER A 89 9.46 -3.04 -3.23
N GLY A 90 9.63 -2.67 -1.96
CA GLY A 90 10.47 -3.41 -1.02
C GLY A 90 9.94 -4.81 -0.76
N LEU A 91 8.63 -4.94 -0.58
CA LEU A 91 8.00 -6.26 -0.40
C LEU A 91 8.12 -7.12 -1.66
N MET A 92 7.85 -6.55 -2.83
CA MET A 92 7.97 -7.28 -4.09
C MET A 92 9.40 -7.74 -4.36
N ARG A 93 10.38 -6.92 -4.02
CA ARG A 93 11.79 -7.29 -4.14
C ARG A 93 12.14 -8.48 -3.25
N TYR A 94 11.69 -8.50 -2.02
CA TYR A 94 11.91 -9.61 -1.10
C TYR A 94 11.30 -10.91 -1.63
N LEU A 95 10.09 -10.82 -2.20
CA LEU A 95 9.40 -11.97 -2.77
C LEU A 95 9.99 -12.45 -4.09
N GLY A 96 10.91 -11.69 -4.70
CA GLY A 96 11.42 -11.98 -6.04
C GLY A 96 10.48 -11.56 -7.17
N ASP A 97 9.43 -10.79 -6.85
CA ASP A 97 8.39 -10.39 -7.81
C ASP A 97 8.60 -8.98 -8.39
N VAL A 98 9.73 -8.33 -8.06
CA VAL A 98 9.98 -6.94 -8.45
C VAL A 98 9.98 -6.74 -9.98
N ASP A 99 10.39 -7.76 -10.73
CA ASP A 99 10.43 -7.71 -12.20
C ASP A 99 9.10 -8.08 -12.86
N THR A 100 8.17 -8.65 -12.09
CA THR A 100 6.90 -9.17 -12.60
C THR A 100 5.67 -8.47 -12.01
N CYS A 101 5.84 -7.72 -10.92
CA CYS A 101 4.73 -6.98 -10.32
C CYS A 101 4.24 -5.88 -11.27
N HIS A 102 2.95 -5.57 -11.16
CA HIS A 102 2.29 -4.62 -12.06
C HIS A 102 2.42 -3.17 -11.60
N LEU A 103 2.59 -2.95 -10.30
CA LEU A 103 2.74 -1.62 -9.72
C LEU A 103 4.21 -1.36 -9.42
N VAL A 104 4.77 -0.30 -9.98
CA VAL A 104 6.18 0.04 -9.81
C VAL A 104 6.33 1.49 -9.38
N THR A 105 7.50 1.81 -8.79
CA THR A 105 7.81 3.20 -8.45
C THR A 105 8.10 3.98 -9.72
N GLY A 106 7.47 5.14 -9.87
CA GLY A 106 7.71 6.02 -11.01
C GLY A 106 9.10 6.64 -10.97
N ASP A 107 9.71 6.77 -12.15
CA ASP A 107 11.08 7.30 -12.27
C ASP A 107 11.15 8.81 -12.02
N ASP A 108 10.12 9.55 -12.46
CA ASP A 108 10.11 11.01 -12.42
C ASP A 108 9.70 11.59 -11.08
N ILE A 109 8.91 10.85 -10.30
CA ILE A 109 8.41 11.29 -9.01
C ILE A 109 8.66 10.18 -7.99
N PRO A 110 9.70 10.30 -7.16
CA PRO A 110 9.99 9.31 -6.11
C PRO A 110 8.76 9.09 -5.21
N ASN A 111 8.50 7.86 -4.83
CA ASN A 111 7.37 7.42 -4.01
C ASN A 111 6.01 7.44 -4.71
N VAL A 112 5.92 7.81 -5.98
CA VAL A 112 4.72 7.61 -6.78
C VAL A 112 4.78 6.22 -7.41
N VAL A 113 3.73 5.43 -7.19
CA VAL A 113 3.59 4.13 -7.82
C VAL A 113 2.71 4.25 -9.05
N VAL A 114 3.14 3.65 -10.13
CA VAL A 114 2.45 3.67 -11.42
C VAL A 114 2.30 2.25 -11.94
N ALA A 115 1.33 2.03 -12.81
CA ALA A 115 1.20 0.75 -13.50
C ALA A 115 2.38 0.59 -14.48
N ARG A 116 3.03 -0.57 -14.45
CA ARG A 116 4.21 -0.89 -15.28
C ARG A 116 3.91 -0.74 -16.77
N ASP A 117 2.71 -1.14 -17.20
CA ASP A 117 2.28 -1.10 -18.59
C ASP A 117 1.66 0.24 -19.01
N GLY A 118 1.69 1.24 -18.15
CA GLY A 118 1.06 2.54 -18.39
C GLY A 118 -0.46 2.55 -18.21
N GLY A 119 -1.04 1.46 -17.70
CA GLY A 119 -2.47 1.35 -17.47
C GLY A 119 -2.92 1.97 -16.15
N ASN A 120 -4.03 1.49 -15.62
CA ASN A 120 -4.64 1.99 -14.40
C ASN A 120 -3.87 1.49 -13.17
N ALA A 121 -3.46 2.43 -12.31
CA ALA A 121 -2.69 2.09 -11.10
C ALA A 121 -3.50 1.24 -10.10
N LEU A 122 -4.81 1.47 -10.00
CA LEU A 122 -5.66 0.66 -9.14
C LEU A 122 -5.73 -0.80 -9.61
N ASP A 123 -5.89 -1.03 -10.90
CA ASP A 123 -5.90 -2.39 -11.45
C ASP A 123 -4.56 -3.09 -11.21
N ALA A 124 -3.45 -2.38 -11.35
CA ALA A 124 -2.12 -2.90 -11.05
C ALA A 124 -1.98 -3.27 -9.56
N LEU A 125 -2.47 -2.42 -8.67
CA LEU A 125 -2.48 -2.69 -7.23
C LEU A 125 -3.34 -3.90 -6.88
N LEU A 126 -4.54 -4.00 -7.44
CA LEU A 126 -5.43 -5.14 -7.23
C LEU A 126 -4.78 -6.45 -7.68
N TYR A 127 -4.10 -6.42 -8.82
CA TYR A 127 -3.38 -7.58 -9.34
C TYR A 127 -2.26 -8.02 -8.38
N ASP A 128 -1.42 -7.09 -7.96
CA ASP A 128 -0.28 -7.39 -7.07
C ASP A 128 -0.76 -7.89 -5.71
N LEU A 129 -1.79 -7.27 -5.14
CA LEU A 129 -2.36 -7.74 -3.87
C LEU A 129 -2.92 -9.16 -4.01
N THR A 130 -3.67 -9.43 -5.06
CA THR A 130 -4.30 -10.74 -5.27
C THR A 130 -3.26 -11.84 -5.49
N ASN A 131 -2.22 -11.56 -6.28
CA ASN A 131 -1.28 -12.59 -6.71
C ASN A 131 -0.05 -12.73 -5.80
N SER A 132 0.34 -11.69 -5.08
CA SER A 132 1.54 -11.71 -4.24
C SER A 132 1.23 -11.57 -2.76
N PHE A 133 0.45 -10.57 -2.38
CA PHE A 133 0.19 -10.27 -0.96
C PHE A 133 -0.78 -11.27 -0.32
N VAL A 134 -1.91 -11.56 -0.97
CA VAL A 134 -2.94 -12.43 -0.38
C VAL A 134 -2.40 -13.83 -0.07
N PRO A 135 -1.71 -14.52 -1.00
CA PRO A 135 -1.13 -15.83 -0.67
C PRO A 135 -0.09 -15.76 0.45
N LEU A 136 0.71 -14.70 0.47
CA LEU A 136 1.74 -14.50 1.49
C LEU A 136 1.11 -14.31 2.87
N PHE A 137 0.16 -13.40 2.98
CA PHE A 137 -0.46 -13.05 4.27
C PHE A 137 -1.36 -14.16 4.79
N ARG A 138 -2.11 -14.81 3.91
CA ARG A 138 -3.06 -15.88 4.29
C ARG A 138 -2.36 -17.18 4.64
N ASP A 139 -1.39 -17.62 3.82
CA ASP A 139 -0.84 -18.97 3.87
C ASP A 139 0.61 -19.01 4.36
N ARG A 140 1.32 -17.88 4.32
CA ARG A 140 2.76 -17.81 4.63
C ARG A 140 3.05 -16.59 5.53
N LEU A 141 2.33 -16.48 6.62
CA LEU A 141 2.41 -15.31 7.51
C LEU A 141 3.83 -15.10 8.09
N ASP A 142 4.55 -16.18 8.39
CA ASP A 142 5.92 -16.08 8.87
C ASP A 142 6.87 -15.48 7.82
N ASP A 143 6.66 -15.83 6.55
CA ASP A 143 7.41 -15.24 5.44
C ASP A 143 7.07 -13.77 5.26
N PHE A 144 5.80 -13.39 5.45
CA PHE A 144 5.40 -11.98 5.46
C PHE A 144 6.14 -11.21 6.56
N HIS A 145 6.16 -11.72 7.78
CA HIS A 145 6.89 -11.07 8.89
C HIS A 145 8.40 -10.99 8.62
N ASN A 146 8.99 -12.01 8.01
CA ASN A 146 10.39 -11.99 7.62
C ASN A 146 10.67 -10.95 6.53
N ALA A 147 9.77 -10.82 5.56
CA ALA A 147 9.86 -9.80 4.52
C ALA A 147 9.80 -8.39 5.12
N MET A 148 8.88 -8.16 6.05
CA MET A 148 8.76 -6.88 6.75
C MET A 148 10.02 -6.54 7.53
N ARG A 149 10.58 -7.51 8.24
CA ARG A 149 11.81 -7.32 9.01
C ARG A 149 13.00 -6.97 8.11
N GLN A 150 13.18 -7.69 7.02
CA GLN A 150 14.31 -7.47 6.11
C GLN A 150 14.17 -6.18 5.32
N GLY A 151 12.98 -5.87 4.83
CA GLY A 151 12.70 -4.62 4.14
C GLY A 151 12.92 -3.41 5.05
N SER A 152 12.48 -3.50 6.30
CA SER A 152 12.64 -2.44 7.29
C SER A 152 14.11 -2.16 7.62
N ARG A 153 14.95 -3.20 7.67
CA ARG A 153 16.39 -3.03 7.90
C ARG A 153 17.05 -2.21 6.81
N SER A 154 16.54 -2.29 5.59
CA SER A 154 17.04 -1.48 4.47
C SER A 154 16.64 0.00 4.60
N TYR A 155 15.57 0.30 5.34
CA TYR A 155 15.06 1.65 5.55
C TYR A 155 15.61 2.33 6.81
N VAL A 156 15.87 1.59 7.86
CA VAL A 156 16.26 2.10 9.18
C VAL A 156 17.71 2.62 9.20
N ILE A 157 18.46 2.34 8.16
CA ILE A 157 19.83 2.84 8.02
C ILE A 157 19.88 4.31 7.57
N ALA A 158 18.73 4.92 7.37
CA ALA A 158 18.68 6.35 7.02
C ALA A 158 18.38 7.21 8.24
#